data_a1579572fa8b6442a1ee7616ad77ac5d
#
_entry.id   a1579572fa8b6442a1ee7616ad77ac5d
#
_cell.length_a   1.000
_cell.length_b   1.000
_cell.length_c   1.000
_cell.angle_alpha   90.00
_cell.angle_beta   90.00
_cell.angle_gamma   90.00
#
_symmetry.space_group_name_H-M   'P 1'
#
loop_
_entity.id
_entity.type
_entity.pdbx_description
1 polymer ?
#
loop_
_entity_poly.entity_id
_entity_poly.type
_entity_poly.pdbx_seq_one_letter_code
_entity_poly.pdbx_strand_id
1 'polypeptide(L)'
;MPKVGMEPIRRAEAINAALECICEFGIDKTTLDMVAAKAGFSKGIIAYYFKSKKQLMMESLKAFLASYKLKISSSITQDMQPLQMVKAVVDVSLPRIDDESPDRLNVSDLDGIEKIHLPQEKIAKIFVQFISKAANDEDLKNIVREIYFEDVEGISSLISYAKKEYLVNELDEKRAAYTLLAMIYGLSFFRVTNFMLPGDHDNREIAFEFVDKLFST
;
A
#
# COMPACT_ATOMS: atom_id res chain seq x y z
N MET A 1 9.67 33.81 4.10
CA MET A 1 8.41 33.37 4.75
C MET A 1 7.73 32.37 3.83
N PRO A 2 7.26 31.22 4.31
CA PRO A 2 6.47 30.30 3.50
C PRO A 2 5.20 31.03 3.05
N LYS A 3 4.86 30.94 1.76
CA LYS A 3 3.57 31.47 1.26
C LYS A 3 2.45 30.67 1.95
N VAL A 4 1.47 31.36 2.52
CA VAL A 4 0.26 30.77 3.10
C VAL A 4 -0.37 29.82 2.06
N GLY A 5 -0.69 28.57 2.45
CA GLY A 5 -1.25 27.54 1.56
C GLY A 5 -0.25 26.59 0.91
N MET A 6 1.07 26.81 1.02
CA MET A 6 2.09 25.90 0.46
C MET A 6 2.55 24.79 1.42
N GLU A 7 2.12 24.84 2.67
CA GLU A 7 2.56 23.90 3.71
C GLU A 7 2.14 22.44 3.42
N PRO A 8 0.88 22.13 3.09
CA PRO A 8 0.47 20.76 2.77
C PRO A 8 1.23 20.18 1.56
N ILE A 9 1.42 21.02 0.53
CA ILE A 9 2.12 20.62 -0.70
C ILE A 9 3.58 20.25 -0.38
N ARG A 10 4.30 21.09 0.35
CA ARG A 10 5.71 20.84 0.70
C ARG A 10 5.87 19.66 1.65
N ARG A 11 4.89 19.47 2.53
CA ARG A 11 4.87 18.30 3.41
C ARG A 11 4.71 17.01 2.62
N ALA A 12 3.81 16.99 1.62
CA ALA A 12 3.63 15.86 0.72
C ALA A 12 4.88 15.60 -0.14
N GLU A 13 5.53 16.65 -0.67
CA GLU A 13 6.81 16.56 -1.40
C GLU A 13 7.92 15.96 -0.54
N ALA A 14 8.01 16.34 0.74
CA ALA A 14 8.96 15.76 1.68
C ALA A 14 8.66 14.29 1.99
N ILE A 15 7.39 13.90 2.14
CA ILE A 15 6.96 12.51 2.34
C ILE A 15 7.29 11.67 1.10
N ASN A 16 7.02 12.16 -0.10
CA ASN A 16 7.40 11.49 -1.34
C ASN A 16 8.91 11.24 -1.40
N ALA A 17 9.71 12.26 -1.16
CA ALA A 17 11.16 12.15 -1.13
C ALA A 17 11.63 11.15 -0.06
N ALA A 18 10.95 11.08 1.10
CA ALA A 18 11.25 10.09 2.12
C ALA A 18 10.96 8.66 1.65
N LEU A 19 9.80 8.42 1.02
CA LEU A 19 9.45 7.12 0.47
C LEU A 19 10.41 6.68 -0.64
N GLU A 20 10.86 7.60 -1.50
CA GLU A 20 11.88 7.31 -2.50
C GLU A 20 13.23 6.96 -1.85
N CYS A 21 13.68 7.72 -0.84
CA CYS A 21 14.90 7.40 -0.09
C CYS A 21 14.80 6.04 0.62
N ILE A 22 13.64 5.72 1.21
CA ILE A 22 13.39 4.42 1.82
C ILE A 22 13.51 3.30 0.78
N CYS A 23 12.92 3.48 -0.39
CA CYS A 23 13.00 2.49 -1.46
C CYS A 23 14.44 2.25 -1.94
N GLU A 24 15.23 3.33 -2.05
CA GLU A 24 16.59 3.30 -2.59
C GLU A 24 17.62 2.81 -1.56
N PHE A 25 17.58 3.33 -0.34
CA PHE A 25 18.62 3.12 0.69
C PHE A 25 18.15 2.28 1.87
N GLY A 26 16.87 2.08 2.06
CA GLY A 26 16.27 1.44 3.23
C GLY A 26 15.96 2.42 4.35
N ILE A 27 15.02 2.04 5.23
CA ILE A 27 14.55 2.89 6.35
C ILE A 27 15.71 3.30 7.27
N ASP A 28 16.59 2.37 7.63
CA ASP A 28 17.63 2.64 8.62
C ASP A 28 18.69 3.62 8.08
N LYS A 29 19.03 3.55 6.81
CA LYS A 29 20.03 4.42 6.17
C LYS A 29 19.45 5.78 5.73
N THR A 30 18.14 5.89 5.54
CA THR A 30 17.50 7.18 5.18
C THR A 30 17.70 8.21 6.29
N THR A 31 18.16 9.41 5.92
CA THR A 31 18.37 10.53 6.84
C THR A 31 17.52 11.74 6.43
N LEU A 32 17.27 12.67 7.37
CA LEU A 32 16.59 13.93 7.07
C LEU A 32 17.33 14.76 6.01
N ASP A 33 18.66 14.68 6.00
CA ASP A 33 19.49 15.40 5.02
C ASP A 33 19.33 14.80 3.60
N MET A 34 19.26 13.48 3.48
CA MET A 34 18.97 12.82 2.21
C MET A 34 17.58 13.18 1.68
N VAL A 35 16.59 13.21 2.57
CA VAL A 35 15.22 13.60 2.21
C VAL A 35 15.16 15.07 1.78
N ALA A 36 15.87 15.96 2.49
CA ALA A 36 15.96 17.38 2.12
C ALA A 36 16.56 17.55 0.72
N ALA A 37 17.69 16.89 0.46
CA ALA A 37 18.35 16.93 -0.85
C ALA A 37 17.44 16.38 -1.96
N LYS A 38 16.75 15.25 -1.72
CA LYS A 38 15.85 14.61 -2.68
C LYS A 38 14.62 15.47 -2.99
N ALA A 39 14.06 16.15 -1.98
CA ALA A 39 12.92 17.07 -2.12
C ALA A 39 13.28 18.43 -2.70
N GLY A 40 14.57 18.75 -2.85
CA GLY A 40 15.03 20.08 -3.24
C GLY A 40 14.82 21.12 -2.14
N PHE A 41 14.81 20.71 -0.87
CA PHE A 41 14.59 21.57 0.29
C PHE A 41 15.86 21.77 1.10
N SER A 42 15.91 22.88 1.86
CA SER A 42 16.93 23.01 2.89
C SER A 42 16.61 22.07 4.07
N LYS A 43 17.65 21.67 4.80
CA LYS A 43 17.51 20.89 6.05
C LYS A 43 16.56 21.57 7.05
N GLY A 44 16.58 22.91 7.13
CA GLY A 44 15.70 23.69 8.00
C GLY A 44 14.21 23.56 7.64
N ILE A 45 13.88 23.40 6.37
CA ILE A 45 12.49 23.16 5.92
C ILE A 45 12.02 21.78 6.37
N ILE A 46 12.83 20.74 6.22
CA ILE A 46 12.47 19.41 6.69
C ILE A 46 12.35 19.37 8.21
N ALA A 47 13.28 20.01 8.95
CA ALA A 47 13.20 20.10 10.40
C ALA A 47 12.01 20.91 10.92
N TYR A 48 11.51 21.86 10.13
CA TYR A 48 10.29 22.61 10.44
C TYR A 48 9.04 21.70 10.35
N TYR A 49 8.95 20.85 9.32
CA TYR A 49 7.80 19.97 9.13
C TYR A 49 7.86 18.70 10.00
N PHE A 50 9.05 18.16 10.21
CA PHE A 50 9.24 16.89 10.92
C PHE A 50 10.32 17.04 12.01
N LYS A 51 9.89 16.97 13.26
CA LYS A 51 10.77 17.14 14.42
C LYS A 51 11.85 16.05 14.56
N SER A 52 11.65 14.89 13.93
CA SER A 52 12.54 13.75 13.98
C SER A 52 12.40 12.83 12.78
N LYS A 53 13.44 12.03 12.50
CA LYS A 53 13.37 10.93 11.53
C LYS A 53 12.19 10.00 11.84
N LYS A 54 11.97 9.67 13.12
CA LYS A 54 10.86 8.79 13.54
C LYS A 54 9.51 9.39 13.13
N GLN A 55 9.27 10.66 13.37
CA GLN A 55 8.03 11.32 12.97
C GLN A 55 7.86 11.28 11.44
N LEU A 56 8.91 11.61 10.69
CA LEU A 56 8.85 11.53 9.22
C LEU A 56 8.51 10.11 8.75
N MET A 57 9.12 9.07 9.32
CA MET A 57 8.84 7.67 8.98
C MET A 57 7.39 7.29 9.28
N MET A 58 6.86 7.66 10.44
CA MET A 58 5.46 7.37 10.81
C MET A 58 4.47 8.06 9.86
N GLU A 59 4.72 9.32 9.51
CA GLU A 59 3.88 10.05 8.58
C GLU A 59 4.00 9.53 7.15
N SER A 60 5.21 9.13 6.74
CA SER A 60 5.41 8.49 5.44
C SER A 60 4.68 7.14 5.35
N LEU A 61 4.69 6.34 6.42
CA LEU A 61 3.92 5.10 6.48
C LEU A 61 2.41 5.38 6.37
N LYS A 62 1.88 6.30 7.17
CA LYS A 62 0.45 6.66 7.14
C LYS A 62 0.03 7.16 5.75
N ALA A 63 0.81 8.04 5.15
CA ALA A 63 0.53 8.56 3.82
C ALA A 63 0.59 7.47 2.74
N PHE A 64 1.60 6.59 2.82
CA PHE A 64 1.73 5.44 1.93
C PHE A 64 0.50 4.52 1.99
N LEU A 65 0.08 4.16 3.21
CA LEU A 65 -1.06 3.27 3.42
C LEU A 65 -2.38 3.93 3.02
N ALA A 66 -2.55 5.23 3.29
CA ALA A 66 -3.73 5.98 2.85
C ALA A 66 -3.81 6.04 1.31
N SER A 67 -2.70 6.33 0.61
CA SER A 67 -2.66 6.34 -0.85
C SER A 67 -2.98 4.97 -1.45
N TYR A 68 -2.49 3.90 -0.82
CA TYR A 68 -2.77 2.53 -1.21
C TYR A 68 -4.26 2.17 -1.06
N LYS A 69 -4.86 2.52 0.08
CA LYS A 69 -6.30 2.33 0.34
C LYS A 69 -7.17 3.07 -0.68
N LEU A 70 -6.78 4.30 -1.03
CA LEU A 70 -7.46 5.06 -2.08
C LEU A 70 -7.36 4.40 -3.45
N LYS A 71 -6.20 3.85 -3.79
CA LYS A 71 -6.02 3.12 -5.04
C LYS A 71 -6.95 1.90 -5.11
N ILE A 72 -7.07 1.13 -4.03
CA ILE A 72 -8.02 0.01 -3.95
C ILE A 72 -9.44 0.53 -4.11
N SER A 73 -9.85 1.53 -3.34
CA SER A 73 -11.23 2.03 -3.37
C SER A 73 -11.61 2.63 -4.74
N SER A 74 -10.67 3.29 -5.43
CA SER A 74 -10.90 3.83 -6.78
C SER A 74 -10.93 2.76 -7.87
N SER A 75 -10.36 1.59 -7.62
CA SER A 75 -10.41 0.45 -8.56
C SER A 75 -11.71 -0.34 -8.50
N ILE A 76 -12.54 -0.11 -7.49
CA ILE A 76 -13.82 -0.78 -7.29
C ILE A 76 -14.95 0.16 -7.74
N THR A 77 -15.71 -0.26 -8.77
CA THR A 77 -16.84 0.51 -9.29
C THR A 77 -18.17 -0.20 -9.01
N GLN A 78 -19.27 0.55 -9.03
CA GLN A 78 -20.60 0.02 -8.68
C GLN A 78 -21.16 -0.99 -9.68
N ASP A 79 -20.66 -0.99 -10.89
CA ASP A 79 -21.04 -1.91 -11.98
C ASP A 79 -20.27 -3.24 -11.96
N MET A 80 -19.24 -3.35 -11.10
CA MET A 80 -18.50 -4.60 -10.96
C MET A 80 -19.31 -5.69 -10.29
N GLN A 81 -19.16 -6.92 -10.80
CA GLN A 81 -19.64 -8.11 -10.09
C GLN A 81 -18.90 -8.29 -8.76
N PRO A 82 -19.54 -8.81 -7.71
CA PRO A 82 -18.92 -8.93 -6.38
C PRO A 82 -17.55 -9.63 -6.38
N LEU A 83 -17.41 -10.70 -7.18
CA LEU A 83 -16.14 -11.43 -7.30
C LEU A 83 -15.05 -10.59 -7.97
N GLN A 84 -15.42 -9.74 -8.94
CA GLN A 84 -14.50 -8.82 -9.57
C GLN A 84 -14.01 -7.74 -8.59
N MET A 85 -14.86 -7.30 -7.65
CA MET A 85 -14.45 -6.37 -6.58
C MET A 85 -13.37 -6.99 -5.68
N VAL A 86 -13.52 -8.27 -5.31
CA VAL A 86 -12.49 -8.99 -4.54
C VAL A 86 -11.20 -9.12 -5.35
N LYS A 87 -11.31 -9.44 -6.65
CA LYS A 87 -10.14 -9.53 -7.55
C LYS A 87 -9.46 -8.17 -7.77
N ALA A 88 -10.20 -7.06 -7.77
CA ALA A 88 -9.62 -5.71 -7.87
C ALA A 88 -8.67 -5.40 -6.69
N VAL A 89 -8.95 -5.91 -5.48
CA VAL A 89 -8.02 -5.81 -4.35
C VAL A 89 -6.70 -6.52 -4.68
N VAL A 90 -6.77 -7.70 -5.27
CA VAL A 90 -5.58 -8.46 -5.69
C VAL A 90 -4.80 -7.72 -6.79
N ASP A 91 -5.48 -7.20 -7.80
CA ASP A 91 -4.86 -6.46 -8.91
C ASP A 91 -4.05 -5.26 -8.44
N VAL A 92 -4.62 -4.48 -7.52
CA VAL A 92 -3.92 -3.31 -6.94
C VAL A 92 -2.75 -3.74 -6.06
N SER A 93 -2.90 -4.87 -5.36
CA SER A 93 -1.92 -5.34 -4.37
C SER A 93 -0.75 -6.10 -5.00
N LEU A 94 -1.00 -6.80 -6.09
CA LEU A 94 -0.03 -7.62 -6.83
C LEU A 94 0.01 -7.20 -8.31
N PRO A 95 0.50 -6.00 -8.62
CA PRO A 95 0.55 -5.51 -10.00
C PRO A 95 1.43 -6.39 -10.88
N ARG A 96 1.16 -6.38 -12.19
CA ARG A 96 1.98 -7.12 -13.18
C ARG A 96 3.42 -6.66 -13.16
N ILE A 97 4.34 -7.58 -13.47
CA ILE A 97 5.78 -7.27 -13.57
C ILE A 97 6.03 -6.28 -14.72
N ASP A 98 5.26 -6.38 -15.79
CA ASP A 98 5.41 -5.61 -17.04
C ASP A 98 4.48 -4.38 -17.10
N ASP A 99 3.83 -4.03 -16.00
CA ASP A 99 2.93 -2.88 -15.96
C ASP A 99 3.75 -1.58 -15.87
N GLU A 100 4.18 -1.08 -17.03
CA GLU A 100 4.83 0.22 -17.20
C GLU A 100 3.84 1.38 -17.12
N SER A 101 2.55 1.11 -16.83
CA SER A 101 1.56 2.17 -16.74
C SER A 101 1.97 3.18 -15.66
N PRO A 102 2.09 4.47 -16.00
CA PRO A 102 2.39 5.46 -14.99
C PRO A 102 1.21 5.52 -14.03
N ASP A 103 1.40 5.03 -12.82
CA ASP A 103 0.43 5.12 -11.75
C ASP A 103 0.12 6.58 -11.45
N ARG A 104 -0.85 7.12 -12.17
CA ARG A 104 -1.45 8.41 -11.84
C ARG A 104 -2.63 8.14 -10.91
N LEU A 105 -2.35 8.12 -9.61
CA LEU A 105 -3.38 8.41 -8.63
C LEU A 105 -3.82 9.87 -8.83
N ASN A 106 -4.83 10.09 -9.68
CA ASN A 106 -5.59 11.32 -9.70
C ASN A 106 -6.59 11.25 -8.53
N VAL A 107 -6.18 11.66 -7.36
CA VAL A 107 -7.06 11.81 -6.21
C VAL A 107 -7.27 13.30 -5.98
N SER A 108 -8.41 13.82 -6.47
CA SER A 108 -8.72 15.24 -6.46
C SER A 108 -9.13 15.83 -5.11
N ASP A 109 -9.31 15.01 -4.05
CA ASP A 109 -10.05 15.44 -2.86
C ASP A 109 -9.36 15.24 -1.50
N LEU A 110 -8.07 14.91 -1.46
CA LEU A 110 -7.34 14.75 -0.20
C LEU A 110 -6.14 15.69 -0.13
N ASP A 111 -6.22 16.71 0.69
CA ASP A 111 -5.16 17.68 0.93
C ASP A 111 -3.78 17.01 1.12
N GLY A 112 -2.92 17.13 0.14
CA GLY A 112 -1.52 16.69 0.17
C GLY A 112 -1.24 15.23 -0.24
N ILE A 113 -2.24 14.32 -0.32
CA ILE A 113 -2.05 12.92 -0.75
C ILE A 113 -1.99 12.81 -2.29
N GLU A 114 -2.62 13.72 -3.02
CA GLU A 114 -2.66 13.79 -4.49
C GLU A 114 -1.29 13.72 -5.17
N LYS A 115 -0.22 14.00 -4.45
CA LYS A 115 1.13 14.10 -4.98
C LYS A 115 2.04 12.93 -4.62
N ILE A 116 1.53 11.90 -3.96
CA ILE A 116 2.33 10.71 -3.67
C ILE A 116 2.31 9.78 -4.89
N HIS A 117 3.32 9.92 -5.74
CA HIS A 117 3.53 9.07 -6.90
C HIS A 117 4.49 7.93 -6.52
N LEU A 118 3.95 6.74 -6.27
CA LEU A 118 4.75 5.55 -6.05
C LEU A 118 4.64 4.64 -7.26
N PRO A 119 5.73 4.40 -8.00
CA PRO A 119 5.77 3.34 -9.00
C PRO A 119 5.38 2.00 -8.38
N GLN A 120 4.57 1.23 -9.06
CA GLN A 120 4.04 -0.05 -8.55
C GLN A 120 5.14 -1.00 -8.09
N GLU A 121 6.26 -1.08 -8.81
CA GLU A 121 7.43 -1.87 -8.45
C GLU A 121 8.04 -1.50 -7.09
N LYS A 122 7.86 -0.25 -6.64
CA LYS A 122 8.38 0.26 -5.36
C LYS A 122 7.44 0.00 -4.20
N ILE A 123 6.15 -0.22 -4.45
CA ILE A 123 5.13 -0.40 -3.41
C ILE A 123 5.47 -1.61 -2.52
N ALA A 124 5.68 -2.78 -3.11
CA ALA A 124 6.01 -3.98 -2.36
C ALA A 124 7.32 -3.82 -1.56
N LYS A 125 8.34 -3.18 -2.13
CA LYS A 125 9.62 -2.94 -1.46
C LYS A 125 9.49 -2.01 -0.26
N ILE A 126 8.75 -0.92 -0.39
CA ILE A 126 8.47 0.01 0.71
C ILE A 126 7.69 -0.70 1.81
N PHE A 127 6.65 -1.43 1.43
CA PHE A 127 5.80 -2.16 2.33
C PHE A 127 6.60 -3.17 3.18
N VAL A 128 7.40 -4.03 2.56
CA VAL A 128 8.25 -5.02 3.27
C VAL A 128 9.19 -4.35 4.27
N GLN A 129 9.77 -3.20 3.92
CA GLN A 129 10.65 -2.46 4.82
C GLN A 129 9.91 -1.91 6.05
N PHE A 130 8.71 -1.34 5.86
CA PHE A 130 7.92 -0.85 6.98
C PHE A 130 7.44 -2.00 7.89
N ILE A 131 6.99 -3.13 7.33
CA ILE A 131 6.60 -4.31 8.12
C ILE A 131 7.78 -4.84 8.94
N SER A 132 8.94 -4.99 8.31
CA SER A 132 10.16 -5.42 9.00
C SER A 132 10.53 -4.47 10.15
N LYS A 133 10.41 -3.16 9.93
CA LYS A 133 10.69 -2.17 10.97
C LYS A 133 9.64 -2.19 12.08
N ALA A 134 8.37 -2.34 11.74
CA ALA A 134 7.26 -2.42 12.69
C ALA A 134 7.38 -3.62 13.65
N ALA A 135 8.05 -4.70 13.25
CA ALA A 135 8.30 -5.84 14.13
C ALA A 135 9.04 -5.44 15.42
N ASN A 136 9.86 -4.37 15.36
CA ASN A 136 10.71 -3.91 16.48
C ASN A 136 10.41 -2.47 16.91
N ASP A 137 9.36 -1.81 16.42
CA ASP A 137 8.95 -0.45 16.79
C ASP A 137 7.46 -0.42 17.09
N GLU A 138 7.08 -0.21 18.36
CA GLU A 138 5.68 -0.28 18.80
C GLU A 138 4.78 0.78 18.15
N ASP A 139 5.29 1.98 17.87
CA ASP A 139 4.49 3.02 17.21
C ASP A 139 4.15 2.63 15.76
N LEU A 140 5.13 2.12 15.03
CA LEU A 140 4.91 1.60 13.67
C LEU A 140 4.03 0.35 13.69
N LYS A 141 4.23 -0.54 14.66
CA LYS A 141 3.42 -1.75 14.84
C LYS A 141 1.94 -1.41 15.05
N ASN A 142 1.64 -0.41 15.86
CA ASN A 142 0.26 0.02 16.09
C ASN A 142 -0.39 0.55 14.81
N ILE A 143 0.31 1.38 14.03
CA ILE A 143 -0.17 1.87 12.73
C ILE A 143 -0.47 0.70 11.78
N VAL A 144 0.46 -0.26 11.67
CA VAL A 144 0.30 -1.43 10.80
C VAL A 144 -0.88 -2.30 11.24
N ARG A 145 -1.05 -2.52 12.56
CA ARG A 145 -2.16 -3.31 13.10
C ARG A 145 -3.53 -2.68 12.83
N GLU A 146 -3.67 -1.38 13.04
CA GLU A 146 -4.91 -0.66 12.75
C GLU A 146 -5.33 -0.88 11.29
N ILE A 147 -4.38 -0.72 10.37
CA ILE A 147 -4.65 -0.89 8.94
C ILE A 147 -4.98 -2.33 8.59
N TYR A 148 -4.27 -3.31 9.16
CA TYR A 148 -4.59 -4.73 8.92
C TYR A 148 -6.02 -5.08 9.36
N PHE A 149 -6.47 -4.53 10.49
CA PHE A 149 -7.87 -4.72 10.90
C PHE A 149 -8.84 -4.09 9.91
N GLU A 150 -8.58 -2.86 9.45
CA GLU A 150 -9.42 -2.21 8.45
C GLU A 150 -9.43 -2.96 7.11
N ASP A 151 -8.28 -3.46 6.66
CA ASP A 151 -8.16 -4.23 5.42
C ASP A 151 -8.94 -5.56 5.52
N VAL A 152 -8.80 -6.28 6.63
CA VAL A 152 -9.56 -7.53 6.86
C VAL A 152 -11.07 -7.26 6.87
N GLU A 153 -11.54 -6.22 7.54
CA GLU A 153 -12.97 -5.87 7.56
C GLU A 153 -13.47 -5.44 6.17
N GLY A 154 -12.66 -4.65 5.43
CA GLY A 154 -12.99 -4.24 4.06
C GLY A 154 -13.10 -5.42 3.11
N ILE A 155 -12.09 -6.29 3.08
CA ILE A 155 -12.08 -7.50 2.23
C ILE A 155 -13.19 -8.45 2.66
N SER A 156 -13.42 -8.64 3.96
CA SER A 156 -14.50 -9.49 4.49
C SER A 156 -15.87 -9.00 4.01
N SER A 157 -16.08 -7.69 3.96
CA SER A 157 -17.33 -7.10 3.44
C SER A 157 -17.55 -7.41 1.96
N LEU A 158 -16.48 -7.33 1.13
CA LEU A 158 -16.55 -7.69 -0.30
C LEU A 158 -16.82 -9.20 -0.48
N ILE A 159 -16.15 -10.04 0.32
CA ILE A 159 -16.37 -11.49 0.32
C ILE A 159 -17.80 -11.82 0.75
N SER A 160 -18.33 -11.14 1.77
CA SER A 160 -19.72 -11.32 2.22
C SER A 160 -20.73 -10.96 1.13
N TYR A 161 -20.44 -9.92 0.35
CA TYR A 161 -21.28 -9.55 -0.78
C TYR A 161 -21.21 -10.63 -1.88
N ALA A 162 -20.03 -11.09 -2.26
CA ALA A 162 -19.86 -12.16 -3.24
C ALA A 162 -20.50 -13.48 -2.77
N LYS A 163 -20.35 -13.84 -1.50
CA LYS A 163 -20.97 -15.03 -0.89
C LYS A 163 -22.48 -15.08 -1.09
N LYS A 164 -23.16 -13.96 -0.94
CA LYS A 164 -24.61 -13.87 -1.15
C LYS A 164 -25.00 -14.08 -2.60
N GLU A 165 -24.22 -13.50 -3.52
CA GLU A 165 -24.47 -13.60 -4.95
C GLU A 165 -24.25 -15.03 -5.48
N TYR A 166 -23.18 -15.68 -5.02
CA TYR A 166 -22.80 -17.03 -5.44
C TYR A 166 -23.41 -18.15 -4.58
N LEU A 167 -24.26 -17.82 -3.58
CA LEU A 167 -24.98 -18.75 -2.70
C LEU A 167 -24.06 -19.74 -1.94
N VAL A 168 -22.85 -19.32 -1.58
CA VAL A 168 -21.88 -20.13 -0.83
C VAL A 168 -22.18 -20.03 0.67
N ASN A 169 -22.69 -21.08 1.31
CA ASN A 169 -23.19 -21.00 2.69
C ASN A 169 -22.11 -21.17 3.77
N GLU A 170 -21.07 -21.96 3.53
CA GLU A 170 -20.11 -22.38 4.57
C GLU A 170 -18.80 -21.55 4.58
N LEU A 171 -18.74 -20.45 3.87
CA LEU A 171 -17.56 -19.59 3.83
C LEU A 171 -17.50 -18.66 5.05
N ASP A 172 -16.42 -18.75 5.84
CA ASP A 172 -16.09 -17.76 6.88
C ASP A 172 -15.36 -16.57 6.24
N GLU A 173 -16.06 -15.47 6.11
CA GLU A 173 -15.61 -14.27 5.38
C GLU A 173 -14.36 -13.65 6.01
N LYS A 174 -14.28 -13.62 7.34
CA LYS A 174 -13.12 -13.03 8.04
C LYS A 174 -11.87 -13.90 7.89
N ARG A 175 -12.02 -15.22 7.99
CA ARG A 175 -10.90 -16.13 7.75
C ARG A 175 -10.43 -16.10 6.31
N ALA A 176 -11.36 -16.03 5.35
CA ALA A 176 -11.03 -15.91 3.94
C ALA A 176 -10.31 -14.57 3.65
N ALA A 177 -10.80 -13.46 4.20
CA ALA A 177 -10.16 -12.15 4.09
C ALA A 177 -8.75 -12.14 4.69
N TYR A 178 -8.59 -12.69 5.88
CA TYR A 178 -7.28 -12.82 6.54
C TYR A 178 -6.31 -13.68 5.72
N THR A 179 -6.79 -14.80 5.17
CA THR A 179 -5.96 -15.69 4.33
C THR A 179 -5.55 -14.98 3.03
N LEU A 180 -6.46 -14.28 2.37
CA LEU A 180 -6.17 -13.52 1.16
C LEU A 180 -5.14 -12.42 1.44
N LEU A 181 -5.31 -11.67 2.52
CA LEU A 181 -4.36 -10.65 2.93
C LEU A 181 -2.97 -11.23 3.23
N ALA A 182 -2.89 -12.34 3.96
CA ALA A 182 -1.63 -13.02 4.25
C ALA A 182 -0.95 -13.53 2.97
N MET A 183 -1.73 -14.04 2.01
CA MET A 183 -1.23 -14.47 0.69
C MET A 183 -0.67 -13.28 -0.09
N ILE A 184 -1.39 -12.17 -0.18
CA ILE A 184 -0.94 -10.94 -0.86
C ILE A 184 0.41 -10.49 -0.29
N TYR A 185 0.54 -10.45 1.03
CA TYR A 185 1.79 -10.03 1.68
C TYR A 185 2.93 -11.02 1.46
N GLY A 186 2.66 -12.32 1.52
CA GLY A 186 3.64 -13.36 1.23
C GLY A 186 4.13 -13.29 -0.23
N LEU A 187 3.22 -13.17 -1.18
CA LEU A 187 3.55 -13.04 -2.60
C LEU A 187 4.32 -11.73 -2.90
N SER A 188 3.96 -10.63 -2.23
CA SER A 188 4.71 -9.36 -2.32
C SER A 188 6.13 -9.51 -1.78
N PHE A 189 6.33 -10.24 -0.67
CA PHE A 189 7.64 -10.54 -0.13
C PHE A 189 8.47 -11.41 -1.09
N PHE A 190 7.89 -12.43 -1.67
CA PHE A 190 8.55 -13.27 -2.68
C PHE A 190 9.02 -12.46 -3.88
N ARG A 191 8.19 -11.52 -4.35
CA ARG A 191 8.56 -10.62 -5.44
C ARG A 191 9.77 -9.74 -5.08
N VAL A 192 9.77 -9.13 -3.89
CA VAL A 192 10.88 -8.27 -3.43
C VAL A 192 12.18 -9.04 -3.29
N THR A 193 12.12 -10.31 -2.90
CA THR A 193 13.28 -11.20 -2.73
C THR A 193 13.64 -11.96 -4.01
N ASN A 194 12.94 -11.66 -5.12
CA ASN A 194 13.10 -12.35 -6.40
C ASN A 194 12.92 -13.89 -6.30
N PHE A 195 12.08 -14.31 -5.36
CA PHE A 195 11.69 -15.72 -5.19
C PHE A 195 10.40 -15.96 -5.98
N MET A 196 10.56 -16.43 -7.21
CA MET A 196 9.45 -16.74 -8.10
C MET A 196 9.39 -18.24 -8.37
N LEU A 197 8.19 -18.78 -8.59
CA LEU A 197 8.03 -20.16 -9.04
C LEU A 197 8.70 -20.35 -10.41
N PRO A 198 9.35 -21.50 -10.64
CA PRO A 198 9.87 -21.83 -11.97
C PRO A 198 8.71 -21.89 -12.98
N GLY A 199 8.88 -21.24 -14.10
CA GLY A 199 7.84 -21.05 -15.11
C GLY A 199 7.31 -19.63 -15.11
N ASP A 200 6.45 -19.32 -16.06
CA ASP A 200 5.89 -17.98 -16.27
C ASP A 200 4.62 -17.79 -15.42
N HIS A 201 4.77 -17.90 -14.08
CA HIS A 201 3.65 -17.76 -13.14
C HIS A 201 3.56 -16.35 -12.59
N ASP A 202 2.48 -15.66 -12.89
CA ASP A 202 2.14 -14.38 -12.25
C ASP A 202 1.59 -14.62 -10.84
N ASN A 203 2.21 -14.01 -9.83
CA ASN A 203 1.74 -14.09 -8.44
C ASN A 203 0.27 -13.67 -8.28
N ARG A 204 -0.21 -12.78 -9.14
CA ARG A 204 -1.59 -12.36 -9.20
C ARG A 204 -2.54 -13.49 -9.61
N GLU A 205 -2.15 -14.30 -10.60
CA GLU A 205 -2.94 -15.46 -11.05
C GLU A 205 -3.09 -16.48 -9.93
N ILE A 206 -2.04 -16.73 -9.15
CA ILE A 206 -2.10 -17.60 -7.96
C ILE A 206 -3.16 -17.08 -6.96
N ALA A 207 -3.17 -15.77 -6.70
CA ALA A 207 -4.15 -15.18 -5.80
C ALA A 207 -5.58 -15.19 -6.40
N PHE A 208 -5.72 -15.01 -7.71
CA PHE A 208 -7.01 -15.13 -8.40
C PHE A 208 -7.58 -16.54 -8.33
N GLU A 209 -6.75 -17.58 -8.54
CA GLU A 209 -7.18 -18.96 -8.39
C GLU A 209 -7.68 -19.25 -6.97
N PHE A 210 -7.02 -18.70 -5.96
CA PHE A 210 -7.51 -18.82 -4.59
C PHE A 210 -8.88 -18.16 -4.42
N VAL A 211 -9.04 -16.92 -4.93
CA VAL A 211 -10.33 -16.22 -4.87
C VAL A 211 -11.42 -17.00 -5.60
N ASP A 212 -11.14 -17.53 -6.80
CA ASP A 212 -12.11 -18.32 -7.56
C ASP A 212 -12.54 -19.59 -6.81
N LYS A 213 -11.58 -20.26 -6.14
CA LYS A 213 -11.87 -21.46 -5.35
C LYS A 213 -12.74 -21.20 -4.11
N LEU A 214 -12.71 -19.97 -3.54
CA LEU A 214 -13.60 -19.62 -2.42
C LEU A 214 -15.09 -19.68 -2.81
N PHE A 215 -15.40 -19.47 -4.10
CA PHE A 215 -16.76 -19.37 -4.62
C PHE A 215 -17.11 -20.50 -5.60
N SER A 216 -16.21 -21.46 -5.77
CA SER A 216 -16.50 -22.68 -6.52
C SER A 216 -17.23 -23.68 -5.62
N THR A 217 -18.41 -24.09 -6.02
CA THR A 217 -19.19 -25.18 -5.39
C THR A 217 -18.62 -26.54 -5.74
#